data_2b131af05e8dca91e1b786f0c451f75d
#
_entry.id   2b131af05e8dca91e1b786f0c451f75d
#
_cell.length_a   1.000
_cell.length_b   1.000
_cell.length_c   1.000
_cell.angle_alpha   90.00
_cell.angle_beta   90.00
_cell.angle_gamma   90.00
#
_symmetry.space_group_name_H-M   'P 1'
#
loop_
_entity.id
_entity.type
_entity.pdbx_description
1 polymer ?
#
loop_
_entity_poly.entity_id
_entity_poly.type
_entity_poly.pdbx_seq_one_letter_code
_entity_poly.pdbx_strand_id
1 'polypeptide(L)'
;MESVADNKKAEFTMKAIVVTDQAAGTAGMTLMERPVPKAAINDVVVQVHASGFVPTEMEWPSTWTDRVNRNRTPSIPGHEMAGVITSLGYGTTGLWVGQRVFGLTDWYRDGTLAEYVAVEARNLSALPGDVNFTVGASLPISGLTAWQGLFEHGRLQAGQTVLVHGAAGAVGSMVIQLAREGGAYVIGTGRAADRQRSVDFGAQEFVDLENDVLEDVGSVDLVFDVIGGDIGKRSAELIRAGGTLVSIVGPVQGGASNCRMVDFVVESNRCQLNEIVQRVRDGRLRTNIGNISGLDDAFAALNPTGRRKGKAIIRIRP
;
A
#
# COMPACT_ATOMS: atom_id res chain seq x y z
N MET A 1 -59.10 7.27 -5.33
CA MET A 1 -57.94 6.67 -4.68
C MET A 1 -56.94 6.33 -5.76
N GLU A 2 -56.10 7.31 -6.11
CA GLU A 2 -55.02 7.08 -7.08
C GLU A 2 -53.82 6.42 -6.37
N SER A 3 -53.38 5.31 -6.94
CA SER A 3 -52.24 4.58 -6.47
C SER A 3 -50.97 5.43 -6.67
N VAL A 4 -50.32 5.81 -5.59
CA VAL A 4 -48.99 6.40 -5.64
C VAL A 4 -48.05 5.29 -6.16
N ALA A 5 -47.70 5.35 -7.44
CA ALA A 5 -46.70 4.50 -8.04
C ALA A 5 -45.35 4.80 -7.35
N ASP A 6 -44.86 3.80 -6.69
CA ASP A 6 -43.55 3.77 -6.01
C ASP A 6 -42.45 3.93 -7.09
N ASN A 7 -42.04 5.17 -7.32
CA ASN A 7 -41.02 5.51 -8.28
C ASN A 7 -39.65 5.15 -7.70
N LYS A 8 -39.34 3.82 -7.62
CA LYS A 8 -37.99 3.34 -7.32
C LYS A 8 -37.07 3.87 -8.40
N LYS A 9 -36.39 5.00 -8.15
CA LYS A 9 -35.23 5.41 -8.94
C LYS A 9 -34.34 4.19 -9.06
N ALA A 10 -34.09 3.73 -10.29
CA ALA A 10 -33.13 2.67 -10.56
C ALA A 10 -31.81 3.06 -9.88
N GLU A 11 -31.43 2.32 -8.88
CA GLU A 11 -30.16 2.53 -8.19
C GLU A 11 -29.06 2.08 -9.15
N PHE A 12 -28.16 2.98 -9.49
CA PHE A 12 -27.04 2.63 -10.36
C PHE A 12 -26.14 1.64 -9.61
N THR A 13 -25.85 0.50 -10.24
CA THR A 13 -24.96 -0.53 -9.70
C THR A 13 -23.58 -0.47 -10.34
N MET A 14 -22.61 -1.08 -9.67
CA MET A 14 -21.24 -1.22 -10.08
C MET A 14 -20.73 -2.62 -9.78
N LYS A 15 -19.79 -3.12 -10.55
CA LYS A 15 -19.05 -4.34 -10.23
C LYS A 15 -18.05 -4.07 -9.12
N ALA A 16 -17.97 -4.99 -8.17
CA ALA A 16 -17.00 -4.96 -7.07
C ALA A 16 -16.58 -6.37 -6.65
N ILE A 17 -15.33 -6.54 -6.26
CA ILE A 17 -14.89 -7.72 -5.52
C ILE A 17 -15.33 -7.55 -4.07
N VAL A 18 -16.00 -8.56 -3.53
CA VAL A 18 -16.45 -8.57 -2.13
C VAL A 18 -15.91 -9.78 -1.37
N VAL A 19 -15.83 -9.63 -0.06
CA VAL A 19 -15.48 -10.71 0.87
C VAL A 19 -16.56 -10.83 1.94
N THR A 20 -16.85 -12.07 2.32
CA THR A 20 -17.90 -12.41 3.30
C THR A 20 -17.41 -13.34 4.40
N ASP A 21 -16.32 -14.07 4.18
CA ASP A 21 -15.77 -15.06 5.10
C ASP A 21 -14.27 -14.84 5.29
N GLN A 22 -13.90 -14.49 6.52
CA GLN A 22 -12.49 -14.25 6.89
C GLN A 22 -11.65 -15.52 6.77
N ALA A 23 -12.21 -16.69 7.12
CA ALA A 23 -11.48 -17.95 7.09
C ALA A 23 -11.09 -18.36 5.67
N ALA A 24 -11.86 -17.95 4.67
CA ALA A 24 -11.57 -18.22 3.27
C ALA A 24 -10.45 -17.32 2.70
N GLY A 25 -10.12 -16.21 3.37
CA GLY A 25 -9.10 -15.27 2.91
C GLY A 25 -9.36 -14.76 1.48
N THR A 26 -8.29 -14.65 0.67
CA THR A 26 -8.41 -14.24 -0.74
C THR A 26 -9.17 -15.25 -1.61
N ALA A 27 -9.26 -16.53 -1.21
CA ALA A 27 -10.04 -17.55 -1.90
C ALA A 27 -11.57 -17.32 -1.79
N GLY A 28 -12.01 -16.58 -0.77
CA GLY A 28 -13.41 -16.18 -0.57
C GLY A 28 -13.85 -14.93 -1.34
N MET A 29 -12.98 -14.32 -2.15
CA MET A 29 -13.32 -13.17 -2.96
C MET A 29 -14.31 -13.53 -4.08
N THR A 30 -15.35 -12.72 -4.24
CA THR A 30 -16.37 -12.90 -5.29
C THR A 30 -16.64 -11.58 -6.00
N LEU A 31 -16.92 -11.65 -7.31
CA LEU A 31 -17.37 -10.48 -8.08
C LEU A 31 -18.90 -10.34 -7.92
N MET A 32 -19.36 -9.18 -7.47
CA MET A 32 -20.78 -8.91 -7.25
C MET A 32 -21.17 -7.52 -7.74
N GLU A 33 -22.46 -7.36 -8.03
CA GLU A 33 -23.08 -6.03 -8.22
C GLU A 33 -23.33 -5.37 -6.86
N ARG A 34 -22.92 -4.11 -6.73
CA ARG A 34 -23.07 -3.29 -5.53
C ARG A 34 -23.66 -1.92 -5.92
N PRO A 35 -24.38 -1.24 -5.05
CA PRO A 35 -24.79 0.14 -5.31
C PRO A 35 -23.57 1.05 -5.51
N VAL A 36 -23.65 1.96 -6.47
CA VAL A 36 -22.63 3.02 -6.63
C VAL A 36 -22.64 3.91 -5.39
N PRO A 37 -21.49 4.14 -4.73
CA PRO A 37 -21.42 4.94 -3.51
C PRO A 37 -21.76 6.41 -3.78
N LYS A 38 -22.30 7.09 -2.77
CA LYS A 38 -22.54 8.54 -2.79
C LYS A 38 -21.45 9.24 -2.01
N ALA A 39 -21.02 10.41 -2.49
CA ALA A 39 -20.08 11.25 -1.75
C ALA A 39 -20.75 11.81 -0.50
N ALA A 40 -20.19 11.49 0.67
CA ALA A 40 -20.56 12.12 1.93
C ALA A 40 -19.94 13.53 2.05
N ILE A 41 -20.16 14.21 3.17
CA ILE A 41 -19.54 15.52 3.43
C ILE A 41 -18.01 15.36 3.39
N ASN A 42 -17.34 16.25 2.64
CA ASN A 42 -15.90 16.24 2.37
C ASN A 42 -15.35 15.00 1.63
N ASP A 43 -16.22 14.15 1.09
CA ASP A 43 -15.83 13.04 0.23
C ASP A 43 -15.85 13.44 -1.26
N VAL A 44 -15.24 12.58 -2.04
CA VAL A 44 -15.46 12.50 -3.50
C VAL A 44 -15.82 11.07 -3.88
N VAL A 45 -16.55 10.88 -4.98
CA VAL A 45 -16.64 9.57 -5.63
C VAL A 45 -15.64 9.56 -6.77
N VAL A 46 -14.80 8.54 -6.77
CA VAL A 46 -13.80 8.29 -7.81
C VAL A 46 -14.25 7.10 -8.65
N GLN A 47 -14.28 7.27 -9.96
CA GLN A 47 -14.31 6.17 -10.92
C GLN A 47 -12.91 5.56 -10.95
N VAL A 48 -12.78 4.33 -10.45
CA VAL A 48 -11.49 3.66 -10.30
C VAL A 48 -11.03 3.13 -11.66
N HIS A 49 -9.81 3.48 -12.06
CA HIS A 49 -9.15 2.93 -13.25
C HIS A 49 -8.19 1.79 -12.88
N ALA A 50 -7.53 1.92 -11.75
CA ALA A 50 -6.66 0.87 -11.22
C ALA A 50 -6.67 0.88 -9.68
N SER A 51 -6.57 -0.29 -9.09
CA SER A 51 -6.48 -0.54 -7.65
C SER A 51 -5.26 -1.40 -7.35
N GLY A 52 -4.49 -1.02 -6.33
CA GLY A 52 -3.51 -1.91 -5.72
C GLY A 52 -4.18 -2.80 -4.67
N PHE A 53 -3.54 -3.93 -4.37
CA PHE A 53 -4.01 -4.84 -3.34
C PHE A 53 -2.84 -5.42 -2.54
N VAL A 54 -3.01 -5.46 -1.22
CA VAL A 54 -2.08 -6.08 -0.28
C VAL A 54 -2.75 -7.33 0.30
N PRO A 55 -2.19 -8.54 0.09
CA PRO A 55 -2.85 -9.79 0.52
C PRO A 55 -3.16 -9.87 2.02
N THR A 56 -2.31 -9.24 2.84
CA THR A 56 -2.50 -9.16 4.29
C THR A 56 -3.74 -8.36 4.71
N GLU A 57 -4.39 -7.63 3.78
CA GLU A 57 -5.68 -6.97 4.05
C GLU A 57 -6.75 -7.95 4.54
N MET A 58 -6.65 -9.22 4.16
CA MET A 58 -7.56 -10.27 4.64
C MET A 58 -7.35 -10.61 6.13
N GLU A 59 -6.23 -10.20 6.71
CA GLU A 59 -5.92 -10.39 8.13
C GLU A 59 -6.28 -9.16 8.97
N TRP A 60 -6.55 -8.03 8.33
CA TRP A 60 -6.84 -6.78 9.04
C TRP A 60 -8.27 -6.78 9.62
N PRO A 61 -8.43 -6.44 10.91
CA PRO A 61 -9.77 -6.35 11.52
C PRO A 61 -10.72 -5.42 10.74
N SER A 62 -10.19 -4.33 10.19
CA SER A 62 -10.95 -3.32 9.44
C SER A 62 -11.61 -3.84 8.16
N THR A 63 -11.11 -4.93 7.59
CA THR A 63 -11.77 -5.61 6.46
C THR A 63 -13.10 -6.24 6.87
N TRP A 64 -13.21 -6.69 8.13
CA TRP A 64 -14.32 -7.52 8.62
C TRP A 64 -15.27 -6.77 9.56
N THR A 65 -14.75 -5.77 10.30
CA THR A 65 -15.52 -5.02 11.28
C THR A 65 -15.37 -3.52 11.10
N ASP A 66 -16.37 -2.76 11.57
CA ASP A 66 -16.29 -1.32 11.66
C ASP A 66 -15.51 -0.86 12.93
N ARG A 67 -15.38 0.46 13.12
CA ARG A 67 -14.65 1.06 14.26
C ARG A 67 -15.23 0.74 15.63
N VAL A 68 -16.43 0.17 15.69
CA VAL A 68 -17.10 -0.27 16.93
C VAL A 68 -17.32 -1.79 16.95
N ASN A 69 -16.50 -2.53 16.19
CA ASN A 69 -16.48 -3.99 16.10
C ASN A 69 -17.78 -4.64 15.60
N ARG A 70 -18.64 -3.93 14.85
CA ARG A 70 -19.78 -4.54 14.19
C ARG A 70 -19.35 -5.13 12.85
N ASN A 71 -19.92 -6.29 12.51
CA ASN A 71 -19.68 -6.92 11.21
C ASN A 71 -20.09 -5.98 10.07
N ARG A 72 -19.20 -5.80 9.08
CA ARG A 72 -19.41 -4.99 7.86
C ARG A 72 -19.48 -5.82 6.58
N THR A 73 -19.42 -7.15 6.67
CA THR A 73 -19.51 -7.99 5.47
C THR A 73 -20.94 -8.00 4.90
N PRO A 74 -21.11 -8.07 3.57
CA PRO A 74 -20.06 -8.13 2.55
C PRO A 74 -19.33 -6.80 2.40
N SER A 75 -17.99 -6.79 2.55
CA SER A 75 -17.14 -5.62 2.41
C SER A 75 -16.31 -5.68 1.12
N ILE A 76 -15.92 -4.52 0.61
CA ILE A 76 -15.06 -4.40 -0.57
C ILE A 76 -13.63 -4.14 -0.07
N PRO A 77 -12.65 -5.03 -0.37
CA PRO A 77 -11.25 -4.82 -0.02
C PRO A 77 -10.52 -3.88 -1.01
N GLY A 78 -9.23 -3.66 -0.75
CA GLY A 78 -8.39 -2.73 -1.51
C GLY A 78 -8.46 -1.32 -0.93
N HIS A 79 -7.29 -0.70 -0.65
CA HIS A 79 -7.27 0.60 0.01
C HIS A 79 -6.43 1.64 -0.72
N GLU A 80 -5.94 1.31 -1.93
CA GLU A 80 -5.18 2.24 -2.75
C GLU A 80 -5.64 2.20 -4.20
N MET A 81 -5.72 3.36 -4.81
CA MET A 81 -6.25 3.47 -6.18
C MET A 81 -5.69 4.66 -6.95
N ALA A 82 -5.96 4.63 -8.26
CA ALA A 82 -5.91 5.78 -9.14
C ALA A 82 -7.15 5.79 -10.05
N GLY A 83 -7.69 6.97 -10.29
CA GLY A 83 -8.91 7.11 -11.06
C GLY A 83 -9.27 8.55 -11.34
N VAL A 84 -10.55 8.78 -11.69
CA VAL A 84 -11.09 10.10 -12.06
C VAL A 84 -12.27 10.45 -11.15
N ILE A 85 -12.29 11.65 -10.60
CA ILE A 85 -13.40 12.15 -9.77
C ILE A 85 -14.66 12.29 -10.61
N THR A 86 -15.77 11.71 -10.17
CA THR A 86 -17.08 11.79 -10.84
C THR A 86 -18.10 12.62 -10.08
N SER A 87 -17.96 12.74 -8.76
CA SER A 87 -18.82 13.62 -7.96
C SER A 87 -18.10 14.12 -6.71
N LEU A 88 -18.58 15.25 -6.20
CA LEU A 88 -18.06 15.90 -4.98
C LEU A 88 -19.15 15.91 -3.92
N GLY A 89 -18.79 15.58 -2.70
CA GLY A 89 -19.62 15.78 -1.53
C GLY A 89 -19.64 17.25 -1.08
N TYR A 90 -20.64 17.60 -0.30
CA TYR A 90 -20.73 18.95 0.25
C TYR A 90 -19.48 19.28 1.09
N GLY A 91 -18.95 20.48 0.92
CA GLY A 91 -17.76 20.96 1.66
C GLY A 91 -16.42 20.53 1.03
N THR A 92 -16.42 19.70 0.00
CA THR A 92 -15.18 19.34 -0.71
C THR A 92 -14.59 20.55 -1.43
N THR A 93 -13.31 20.84 -1.19
CA THR A 93 -12.56 21.94 -1.81
C THR A 93 -11.24 21.45 -2.38
N GLY A 94 -10.69 22.20 -3.37
CA GLY A 94 -9.38 21.92 -3.97
C GLY A 94 -9.33 20.70 -4.89
N LEU A 95 -10.50 20.12 -5.22
CA LEU A 95 -10.68 19.05 -6.19
C LEU A 95 -11.87 19.36 -7.09
N TRP A 96 -11.93 18.76 -8.29
CA TRP A 96 -13.01 18.98 -9.26
C TRP A 96 -13.38 17.70 -10.01
N VAL A 97 -14.59 17.63 -10.52
CA VAL A 97 -15.06 16.52 -11.36
C VAL A 97 -14.23 16.45 -12.65
N GLY A 98 -13.82 15.26 -13.04
CA GLY A 98 -12.91 15.00 -14.16
C GLY A 98 -11.43 15.04 -13.79
N GLN A 99 -11.08 15.40 -12.56
CA GLN A 99 -9.69 15.40 -12.12
C GLN A 99 -9.16 13.97 -11.94
N ARG A 100 -7.97 13.70 -12.47
CA ARG A 100 -7.23 12.49 -12.22
C ARG A 100 -6.62 12.55 -10.83
N VAL A 101 -6.81 11.50 -10.03
CA VAL A 101 -6.33 11.41 -8.64
C VAL A 101 -5.80 10.03 -8.32
N PHE A 102 -5.01 9.95 -7.26
CA PHE A 102 -4.56 8.71 -6.64
C PHE A 102 -4.45 8.90 -5.13
N GLY A 103 -4.51 7.82 -4.36
CA GLY A 103 -4.39 7.89 -2.91
C GLY A 103 -4.90 6.66 -2.19
N LEU A 104 -5.08 6.82 -0.88
CA LEU A 104 -5.57 5.80 0.04
C LEU A 104 -7.01 6.07 0.43
N THR A 105 -7.80 5.00 0.61
CA THR A 105 -9.09 5.06 1.32
C THR A 105 -8.90 4.83 2.82
N ASP A 106 -9.87 5.23 3.63
CA ASP A 106 -9.93 4.86 5.05
C ASP A 106 -10.06 3.34 5.20
N TRP A 107 -9.30 2.75 6.14
CA TRP A 107 -9.24 1.31 6.37
C TRP A 107 -10.58 0.67 6.76
N TYR A 108 -11.50 1.45 7.33
CA TYR A 108 -12.80 0.99 7.81
C TYR A 108 -13.95 1.28 6.84
N ARG A 109 -13.64 1.65 5.59
CA ARG A 109 -14.63 1.90 4.53
C ARG A 109 -14.53 0.83 3.43
N ASP A 110 -15.56 0.74 2.59
CA ASP A 110 -15.50 -0.05 1.36
C ASP A 110 -14.37 0.46 0.48
N GLY A 111 -13.61 -0.50 -0.06
CA GLY A 111 -12.34 -0.26 -0.70
C GLY A 111 -12.43 -0.07 -2.21
N THR A 112 -11.29 -0.27 -2.85
CA THR A 112 -10.99 0.17 -4.22
C THR A 112 -11.05 -0.95 -5.26
N LEU A 113 -11.28 -2.22 -4.85
CA LEU A 113 -11.53 -3.32 -5.79
C LEU A 113 -12.97 -3.26 -6.34
N ALA A 114 -13.35 -2.10 -6.87
CA ALA A 114 -14.66 -1.78 -7.40
C ALA A 114 -14.57 -0.71 -8.50
N GLU A 115 -15.60 -0.58 -9.34
CA GLU A 115 -15.63 0.43 -10.40
C GLU A 115 -15.69 1.86 -9.86
N TYR A 116 -16.25 2.06 -8.65
CA TYR A 116 -16.33 3.35 -7.97
C TYR A 116 -16.05 3.19 -6.48
N VAL A 117 -15.47 4.23 -5.89
CA VAL A 117 -15.21 4.30 -4.46
C VAL A 117 -15.48 5.70 -3.92
N ALA A 118 -16.06 5.81 -2.72
CA ALA A 118 -16.19 7.07 -2.00
C ALA A 118 -14.98 7.24 -1.06
N VAL A 119 -14.26 8.34 -1.20
CA VAL A 119 -12.99 8.62 -0.51
C VAL A 119 -13.00 10.02 0.07
N GLU A 120 -12.41 10.20 1.24
CA GLU A 120 -12.17 11.54 1.79
C GLU A 120 -11.23 12.32 0.86
N ALA A 121 -11.67 13.50 0.45
CA ALA A 121 -10.93 14.36 -0.48
C ALA A 121 -9.49 14.65 0.00
N ARG A 122 -9.29 14.75 1.33
CA ARG A 122 -7.97 15.00 1.95
C ARG A 122 -6.95 13.89 1.70
N ASN A 123 -7.42 12.67 1.42
CA ASN A 123 -6.59 11.49 1.22
C ASN A 123 -6.05 11.36 -0.21
N LEU A 124 -6.48 12.25 -1.10
CA LEU A 124 -6.17 12.18 -2.52
C LEU A 124 -5.18 13.25 -2.95
N SER A 125 -4.31 12.87 -3.86
CA SER A 125 -3.42 13.75 -4.59
C SER A 125 -3.74 13.73 -6.08
N ALA A 126 -3.44 14.82 -6.79
CA ALA A 126 -3.56 14.89 -8.23
C ALA A 126 -2.61 13.90 -8.90
N LEU A 127 -3.13 13.08 -9.82
CA LEU A 127 -2.30 12.22 -10.67
C LEU A 127 -1.94 12.97 -11.94
N PRO A 128 -0.65 13.25 -12.19
CA PRO A 128 -0.20 13.92 -13.41
C PRO A 128 -0.64 13.19 -14.67
N GLY A 129 -0.88 13.94 -15.75
CA GLY A 129 -1.42 13.40 -17.00
C GLY A 129 -0.49 12.39 -17.69
N ASP A 130 0.81 12.51 -17.48
CA ASP A 130 1.87 11.66 -18.00
C ASP A 130 2.13 10.39 -17.15
N VAL A 131 1.50 10.25 -15.98
CA VAL A 131 1.56 9.04 -15.16
C VAL A 131 0.32 8.20 -15.40
N ASN A 132 0.47 6.94 -15.81
CA ASN A 132 -0.68 6.07 -16.03
C ASN A 132 -1.32 5.61 -14.70
N PHE A 133 -2.58 5.17 -14.76
CA PHE A 133 -3.34 4.81 -13.55
C PHE A 133 -2.76 3.59 -12.82
N THR A 134 -2.18 2.63 -13.54
CA THR A 134 -1.59 1.44 -12.89
C THR A 134 -0.36 1.80 -12.07
N VAL A 135 0.45 2.75 -12.56
CA VAL A 135 1.56 3.32 -11.78
C VAL A 135 0.99 4.11 -10.59
N GLY A 136 0.03 5.02 -10.83
CA GLY A 136 -0.60 5.79 -9.76
C GLY A 136 -1.16 4.92 -8.64
N ALA A 137 -1.85 3.83 -8.97
CA ALA A 137 -2.43 2.89 -7.99
C ALA A 137 -1.38 2.06 -7.24
N SER A 138 -0.14 1.96 -7.73
CA SER A 138 0.92 1.20 -7.07
C SER A 138 1.70 2.00 -6.02
N LEU A 139 1.50 3.32 -5.98
CA LEU A 139 2.30 4.23 -5.16
C LEU A 139 1.81 4.38 -3.71
N PRO A 140 0.49 4.50 -3.42
CA PRO A 140 0.05 5.05 -2.15
C PRO A 140 0.54 4.25 -0.94
N ILE A 141 0.17 2.98 -0.81
CA ILE A 141 0.59 2.16 0.35
C ILE A 141 2.12 2.02 0.36
N SER A 142 2.70 1.56 -0.73
CA SER A 142 4.13 1.22 -0.75
C SER A 142 5.03 2.45 -0.60
N GLY A 143 4.69 3.53 -1.30
CA GLY A 143 5.47 4.77 -1.27
C GLY A 143 5.35 5.52 0.06
N LEU A 144 4.12 5.68 0.57
CA LEU A 144 3.91 6.33 1.87
C LEU A 144 4.51 5.51 3.02
N THR A 145 4.37 4.19 3.00
CA THR A 145 5.01 3.32 4.01
C THR A 145 6.53 3.50 4.02
N ALA A 146 7.15 3.49 2.83
CA ALA A 146 8.59 3.70 2.73
C ALA A 146 9.00 5.10 3.19
N TRP A 147 8.25 6.14 2.77
CA TRP A 147 8.51 7.52 3.16
C TRP A 147 8.40 7.74 4.66
N GLN A 148 7.26 7.40 5.24
CA GLN A 148 6.99 7.60 6.67
C GLN A 148 7.94 6.76 7.53
N GLY A 149 8.16 5.50 7.14
CA GLY A 149 9.06 4.63 7.86
C GLY A 149 10.51 5.11 7.85
N LEU A 150 11.01 5.63 6.74
CA LEU A 150 12.37 6.15 6.65
C LEU A 150 12.54 7.52 7.35
N PHE A 151 11.69 8.49 7.01
CA PHE A 151 11.95 9.89 7.33
C PHE A 151 11.23 10.38 8.59
N GLU A 152 10.00 9.93 8.85
CA GLU A 152 9.25 10.34 10.04
C GLU A 152 9.56 9.45 11.24
N HIS A 153 9.47 8.14 11.05
CA HIS A 153 9.70 7.16 12.12
C HIS A 153 11.17 6.81 12.26
N GLY A 154 11.85 6.49 11.17
CA GLY A 154 13.27 6.13 11.14
C GLY A 154 14.20 7.30 11.37
N ARG A 155 13.80 8.52 10.99
CA ARG A 155 14.60 9.76 11.06
C ARG A 155 15.94 9.61 10.33
N LEU A 156 15.92 8.94 9.19
CA LEU A 156 17.09 8.64 8.38
C LEU A 156 17.89 9.92 8.09
N GLN A 157 19.20 9.82 8.26
CA GLN A 157 20.17 10.87 7.92
C GLN A 157 21.15 10.37 6.84
N ALA A 158 21.67 11.30 6.04
CA ALA A 158 22.70 10.99 5.06
C ALA A 158 23.95 10.37 5.74
N GLY A 159 24.54 9.38 5.08
CA GLY A 159 25.71 8.65 5.58
C GLY A 159 25.38 7.49 6.51
N GLN A 160 24.12 7.31 6.90
CA GLN A 160 23.69 6.17 7.71
C GLN A 160 23.59 4.88 6.89
N THR A 161 23.72 3.73 7.58
CA THR A 161 23.51 2.39 7.02
C THR A 161 22.10 1.90 7.33
N VAL A 162 21.35 1.50 6.29
CA VAL A 162 19.99 0.97 6.39
C VAL A 162 19.96 -0.49 5.97
N LEU A 163 19.47 -1.36 6.83
CA LEU A 163 19.16 -2.76 6.52
C LEU A 163 17.68 -2.87 6.15
N VAL A 164 17.39 -3.37 4.95
CA VAL A 164 16.02 -3.45 4.40
C VAL A 164 15.61 -4.90 4.20
N HIS A 165 14.68 -5.39 5.00
CA HIS A 165 14.11 -6.72 4.82
C HIS A 165 13.07 -6.75 3.70
N GLY A 166 13.00 -7.87 2.98
CA GLY A 166 12.10 -8.00 1.83
C GLY A 166 12.39 -6.98 0.72
N ALA A 167 13.66 -6.71 0.47
CA ALA A 167 14.22 -5.67 -0.40
C ALA A 167 13.63 -5.61 -1.81
N ALA A 168 13.31 -6.77 -2.43
CA ALA A 168 12.70 -6.86 -3.75
C ALA A 168 11.16 -6.83 -3.75
N GLY A 169 10.53 -6.62 -2.59
CA GLY A 169 9.08 -6.50 -2.45
C GLY A 169 8.54 -5.13 -2.86
N ALA A 170 7.21 -4.95 -2.78
CA ALA A 170 6.55 -3.69 -3.15
C ALA A 170 7.02 -2.52 -2.26
N VAL A 171 7.07 -2.71 -0.95
CA VAL A 171 7.54 -1.69 0.00
C VAL A 171 9.06 -1.61 -0.01
N GLY A 172 9.77 -2.75 0.13
CA GLY A 172 11.24 -2.78 0.22
C GLY A 172 11.93 -2.10 -0.95
N SER A 173 11.42 -2.26 -2.18
CA SER A 173 11.97 -1.59 -3.36
C SER A 173 11.84 -0.06 -3.31
N MET A 174 10.76 0.48 -2.71
CA MET A 174 10.60 1.91 -2.47
C MET A 174 11.54 2.39 -1.36
N VAL A 175 11.68 1.60 -0.28
CA VAL A 175 12.61 1.90 0.83
C VAL A 175 14.04 2.02 0.32
N ILE A 176 14.52 1.06 -0.48
CA ILE A 176 15.87 1.10 -1.06
C ILE A 176 16.10 2.40 -1.83
N GLN A 177 15.21 2.72 -2.76
CA GLN A 177 15.37 3.89 -3.64
C GLN A 177 15.36 5.20 -2.86
N LEU A 178 14.39 5.36 -1.94
CA LEU A 178 14.28 6.57 -1.11
C LEU A 178 15.44 6.71 -0.13
N ALA A 179 15.90 5.61 0.49
CA ALA A 179 17.06 5.63 1.38
C ALA A 179 18.34 6.00 0.61
N ARG A 180 18.53 5.48 -0.60
CA ARG A 180 19.64 5.84 -1.49
C ARG A 180 19.61 7.31 -1.87
N GLU A 181 18.44 7.83 -2.26
CA GLU A 181 18.26 9.26 -2.55
C GLU A 181 18.56 10.11 -1.33
N GLY A 182 18.20 9.64 -0.14
CA GLY A 182 18.52 10.27 1.15
C GLY A 182 20.00 10.18 1.58
N GLY A 183 20.87 9.58 0.75
CA GLY A 183 22.32 9.49 1.00
C GLY A 183 22.72 8.34 1.92
N ALA A 184 21.86 7.34 2.13
CA ALA A 184 22.17 6.17 2.96
C ALA A 184 22.98 5.11 2.22
N TYR A 185 23.72 4.31 2.97
CA TYR A 185 24.24 3.02 2.52
C TYR A 185 23.16 1.95 2.77
N VAL A 186 22.75 1.23 1.73
CA VAL A 186 21.60 0.32 1.80
C VAL A 186 22.03 -1.13 1.61
N ILE A 187 21.73 -1.96 2.60
CA ILE A 187 21.87 -3.40 2.57
C ILE A 187 20.48 -4.00 2.43
N GLY A 188 20.21 -4.69 1.32
CA GLY A 188 18.95 -5.39 1.10
C GLY A 188 19.02 -6.82 1.60
N THR A 189 17.90 -7.39 2.05
CA THR A 189 17.81 -8.82 2.35
C THR A 189 16.61 -9.47 1.67
N GLY A 190 16.70 -10.75 1.42
CA GLY A 190 15.65 -11.55 0.81
C GLY A 190 16.17 -12.95 0.49
N ARG A 191 15.60 -13.58 -0.51
CA ARG A 191 16.09 -14.86 -1.04
C ARG A 191 17.08 -14.61 -2.17
N ALA A 192 17.94 -15.58 -2.49
CA ALA A 192 18.90 -15.50 -3.59
C ALA A 192 18.32 -14.95 -4.89
N ALA A 193 17.12 -15.38 -5.27
CA ALA A 193 16.41 -14.95 -6.48
C ALA A 193 16.02 -13.45 -6.50
N ASP A 194 16.08 -12.79 -5.36
CA ASP A 194 15.71 -11.37 -5.20
C ASP A 194 16.95 -10.44 -5.29
N ARG A 195 18.16 -11.00 -5.24
CA ARG A 195 19.44 -10.26 -5.21
C ARG A 195 19.54 -9.23 -6.34
N GLN A 196 19.44 -9.69 -7.59
CA GLN A 196 19.63 -8.81 -8.74
C GLN A 196 18.61 -7.66 -8.74
N ARG A 197 17.34 -7.95 -8.45
CA ARG A 197 16.30 -6.92 -8.39
C ARG A 197 16.56 -5.90 -7.29
N SER A 198 17.02 -6.32 -6.12
CA SER A 198 17.37 -5.42 -5.02
C SER A 198 18.53 -4.50 -5.40
N VAL A 199 19.55 -5.03 -6.05
CA VAL A 199 20.67 -4.24 -6.59
C VAL A 199 20.21 -3.27 -7.67
N ASP A 200 19.32 -3.69 -8.58
CA ASP A 200 18.75 -2.84 -9.63
C ASP A 200 17.93 -1.66 -9.06
N PHE A 201 17.34 -1.82 -7.86
CA PHE A 201 16.70 -0.73 -7.11
C PHE A 201 17.69 0.13 -6.31
N GLY A 202 18.95 -0.26 -6.22
CA GLY A 202 20.01 0.54 -5.62
C GLY A 202 20.59 0.03 -4.29
N ALA A 203 20.27 -1.20 -3.85
CA ALA A 203 20.98 -1.82 -2.74
C ALA A 203 22.47 -2.00 -3.09
N GLN A 204 23.37 -1.60 -2.22
CA GLN A 204 24.80 -1.74 -2.44
C GLN A 204 25.29 -3.13 -2.02
N GLU A 205 24.62 -3.73 -1.03
CA GLU A 205 24.85 -5.09 -0.59
C GLU A 205 23.54 -5.86 -0.51
N PHE A 206 23.63 -7.17 -0.54
CA PHE A 206 22.47 -8.04 -0.43
C PHE A 206 22.84 -9.32 0.33
N VAL A 207 22.03 -9.62 1.36
CA VAL A 207 22.12 -10.82 2.17
C VAL A 207 21.00 -11.78 1.79
N ASP A 208 21.37 -12.99 1.41
CA ASP A 208 20.43 -14.10 1.19
C ASP A 208 20.08 -14.76 2.54
N LEU A 209 18.89 -14.50 3.05
CA LEU A 209 18.45 -14.99 4.36
C LEU A 209 18.38 -16.52 4.49
N GLU A 210 18.47 -17.26 3.37
CA GLU A 210 18.48 -18.73 3.39
C GLU A 210 19.90 -19.32 3.46
N ASN A 211 20.92 -18.59 2.95
CA ASN A 211 22.27 -19.12 2.79
C ASN A 211 23.37 -18.27 3.45
N ASP A 212 23.15 -16.98 3.65
CA ASP A 212 24.12 -16.06 4.26
C ASP A 212 23.81 -15.88 5.77
N VAL A 213 24.83 -15.48 6.54
CA VAL A 213 24.67 -15.14 7.95
C VAL A 213 24.27 -13.66 8.06
N LEU A 214 23.07 -13.40 8.59
CA LEU A 214 22.53 -12.04 8.70
C LEU A 214 23.45 -11.13 9.56
N GLU A 215 24.06 -11.69 10.60
CA GLU A 215 24.92 -11.01 11.57
C GLU A 215 26.22 -10.48 10.95
N ASP A 216 26.62 -11.01 9.79
CA ASP A 216 27.84 -10.56 9.09
C ASP A 216 27.73 -9.14 8.52
N VAL A 217 26.50 -8.57 8.43
CA VAL A 217 26.31 -7.16 8.03
C VAL A 217 26.92 -6.17 9.03
N GLY A 218 27.21 -6.63 10.25
CA GLY A 218 27.69 -5.77 11.32
C GLY A 218 26.62 -4.80 11.84
N SER A 219 27.07 -3.69 12.44
CA SER A 219 26.15 -2.72 13.05
C SER A 219 25.56 -1.76 12.04
N VAL A 220 24.24 -1.53 12.12
CA VAL A 220 23.47 -0.64 11.25
C VAL A 220 22.77 0.48 12.04
N ASP A 221 22.44 1.58 11.39
CA ASP A 221 21.74 2.72 12.00
C ASP A 221 20.23 2.54 12.01
N LEU A 222 19.69 1.95 10.93
CA LEU A 222 18.27 1.75 10.75
C LEU A 222 17.98 0.37 10.17
N VAL A 223 17.03 -0.34 10.75
CA VAL A 223 16.42 -1.54 10.17
C VAL A 223 15.02 -1.18 9.71
N PHE A 224 14.70 -1.49 8.45
CA PHE A 224 13.34 -1.40 7.92
C PHE A 224 12.80 -2.82 7.71
N ASP A 225 11.89 -3.22 8.58
CA ASP A 225 11.40 -4.61 8.65
C ASP A 225 9.99 -4.76 8.06
N VAL A 226 9.90 -5.55 6.99
CA VAL A 226 8.63 -5.95 6.35
C VAL A 226 8.37 -7.47 6.48
N ILE A 227 9.16 -8.19 7.27
CA ILE A 227 9.09 -9.65 7.43
C ILE A 227 8.64 -10.03 8.84
N GLY A 228 9.22 -9.40 9.86
CA GLY A 228 8.95 -9.68 11.27
C GLY A 228 9.54 -10.99 11.79
N GLY A 229 8.94 -11.47 12.88
CA GLY A 229 9.29 -12.75 13.48
C GLY A 229 10.76 -12.84 13.94
N ASP A 230 11.41 -13.97 13.66
CA ASP A 230 12.80 -14.21 14.06
C ASP A 230 13.79 -13.27 13.35
N ILE A 231 13.54 -12.94 12.09
CA ILE A 231 14.39 -12.00 11.33
C ILE A 231 14.38 -10.61 11.98
N GLY A 232 13.21 -10.11 12.37
CA GLY A 232 13.11 -8.82 13.07
C GLY A 232 13.85 -8.83 14.40
N LYS A 233 13.75 -9.92 15.20
CA LYS A 233 14.45 -10.06 16.47
C LYS A 233 15.98 -10.09 16.30
N ARG A 234 16.50 -10.88 15.38
CA ARG A 234 17.93 -10.96 15.07
C ARG A 234 18.46 -9.61 14.61
N SER A 235 17.71 -8.91 13.76
CA SER A 235 18.10 -7.59 13.25
C SER A 235 18.11 -6.51 14.34
N ALA A 236 17.28 -6.63 15.37
CA ALA A 236 17.28 -5.71 16.49
C ALA A 236 18.62 -5.69 17.24
N GLU A 237 19.35 -6.83 17.27
CA GLU A 237 20.68 -6.92 17.89
C GLU A 237 21.79 -6.27 17.04
N LEU A 238 21.53 -6.01 15.75
CA LEU A 238 22.48 -5.37 14.83
C LEU A 238 22.40 -3.85 14.88
N ILE A 239 21.40 -3.29 15.57
CA ILE A 239 21.21 -1.84 15.63
C ILE A 239 22.23 -1.23 16.59
N ARG A 240 23.00 -0.25 16.10
CA ARG A 240 23.93 0.48 16.96
C ARG A 240 23.19 1.37 17.97
N ALA A 241 23.87 1.76 19.03
CA ALA A 241 23.32 2.63 20.05
C ALA A 241 22.69 3.90 19.45
N GLY A 242 21.43 4.19 19.82
CA GLY A 242 20.66 5.32 19.30
C GLY A 242 20.03 5.10 17.91
N GLY A 243 20.22 3.92 17.30
CA GLY A 243 19.60 3.55 16.04
C GLY A 243 18.12 3.17 16.19
N THR A 244 17.47 2.85 15.08
CA THR A 244 16.03 2.59 15.04
C THR A 244 15.69 1.33 14.24
N LEU A 245 14.79 0.51 14.77
CA LEU A 245 14.07 -0.50 13.99
C LEU A 245 12.66 0.03 13.70
N VAL A 246 12.29 0.06 12.42
CA VAL A 246 10.95 0.39 11.95
C VAL A 246 10.32 -0.88 11.40
N SER A 247 9.22 -1.34 11.96
CA SER A 247 8.46 -2.50 11.51
C SER A 247 7.08 -2.09 10.97
N ILE A 248 6.62 -2.78 9.94
CA ILE A 248 5.27 -2.62 9.38
C ILE A 248 4.42 -3.90 9.54
N VAL A 249 4.95 -4.88 10.24
CA VAL A 249 4.29 -6.18 10.46
C VAL A 249 3.98 -6.43 11.93
N GLY A 250 4.08 -5.38 12.74
CA GLY A 250 3.81 -5.38 14.17
C GLY A 250 5.05 -5.20 15.03
N PRO A 251 4.87 -5.15 16.36
CA PRO A 251 5.94 -4.85 17.30
C PRO A 251 7.00 -5.95 17.30
N VAL A 252 8.26 -5.55 17.24
CA VAL A 252 9.41 -6.44 17.39
C VAL A 252 9.79 -6.50 18.87
N GLN A 253 9.95 -7.73 19.39
CA GLN A 253 10.41 -7.98 20.76
C GLN A 253 11.93 -8.26 20.77
N GLY A 254 12.62 -7.75 21.80
CA GLY A 254 14.08 -7.89 21.94
C GLY A 254 14.81 -6.60 21.54
N GLY A 255 16.12 -6.70 21.35
CA GLY A 255 16.99 -5.59 21.00
C GLY A 255 17.69 -4.94 22.17
N ALA A 256 18.78 -4.21 21.90
CA ALA A 256 19.55 -3.51 22.91
C ALA A 256 18.70 -2.41 23.59
N SER A 257 18.91 -2.20 24.88
CA SER A 257 18.10 -1.31 25.74
C SER A 257 18.08 0.17 25.35
N ASN A 258 18.88 0.56 24.36
CA ASN A 258 19.07 1.95 23.89
C ASN A 258 18.72 2.16 22.42
N CYS A 259 18.03 1.21 21.78
CA CYS A 259 17.51 1.34 20.42
C CYS A 259 16.04 1.74 20.42
N ARG A 260 15.61 2.46 19.40
CA ARG A 260 14.19 2.77 19.16
C ARG A 260 13.53 1.66 18.36
N MET A 261 12.44 1.10 18.88
CA MET A 261 11.57 0.19 18.17
C MET A 261 10.27 0.92 17.85
N VAL A 262 9.89 0.97 16.58
CA VAL A 262 8.67 1.64 16.10
C VAL A 262 7.93 0.68 15.18
N ASP A 263 6.70 0.38 15.51
CA ASP A 263 5.73 -0.20 14.59
C ASP A 263 4.68 0.86 14.23
N PHE A 264 4.25 0.87 12.98
CA PHE A 264 3.29 1.86 12.52
C PHE A 264 2.40 1.33 11.39
N VAL A 265 1.24 1.94 11.27
CA VAL A 265 0.34 1.78 10.13
C VAL A 265 0.44 3.04 9.29
N VAL A 266 0.60 2.87 7.97
CA VAL A 266 0.73 4.00 7.03
C VAL A 266 -0.51 4.88 7.07
N GLU A 267 -0.30 6.19 7.07
CA GLU A 267 -1.35 7.20 7.00
C GLU A 267 -1.35 7.92 5.65
N SER A 268 -2.54 8.35 5.23
CA SER A 268 -2.65 9.14 4.01
C SER A 268 -2.06 10.53 4.21
N ASN A 269 -1.20 10.95 3.28
CA ASN A 269 -0.59 12.27 3.27
C ASN A 269 -0.43 12.80 1.84
N ARG A 270 -1.24 13.80 1.51
CA ARG A 270 -1.29 14.40 0.17
C ARG A 270 0.07 15.00 -0.25
N CYS A 271 0.78 15.65 0.68
CA CYS A 271 2.08 16.26 0.37
C CYS A 271 3.12 15.19 0.02
N GLN A 272 3.16 14.11 0.81
CA GLN A 272 4.07 12.99 0.56
C GLN A 272 3.72 12.27 -0.75
N LEU A 273 2.42 12.07 -1.05
CA LEU A 273 2.00 11.52 -2.34
C LEU A 273 2.47 12.38 -3.52
N ASN A 274 2.38 13.71 -3.41
CA ASN A 274 2.91 14.62 -4.42
C ASN A 274 4.42 14.45 -4.60
N GLU A 275 5.18 14.37 -3.52
CA GLU A 275 6.62 14.15 -3.55
C GLU A 275 6.99 12.80 -4.19
N ILE A 276 6.23 11.76 -3.88
CA ILE A 276 6.43 10.42 -4.43
C ILE A 276 6.16 10.40 -5.94
N VAL A 277 5.03 10.97 -6.39
CA VAL A 277 4.68 10.96 -7.82
C VAL A 277 5.62 11.83 -8.65
N GLN A 278 6.12 12.93 -8.11
CA GLN A 278 7.15 13.74 -8.81
C GLN A 278 8.45 12.94 -9.01
N ARG A 279 8.90 12.18 -8.01
CA ARG A 279 10.07 11.31 -8.15
C ARG A 279 9.89 10.25 -9.24
N VAL A 280 8.67 9.73 -9.38
CA VAL A 280 8.35 8.80 -10.48
C VAL A 280 8.46 9.50 -11.83
N ARG A 281 7.91 10.72 -11.97
CA ARG A 281 7.99 11.50 -13.21
C ARG A 281 9.42 11.86 -13.58
N ASP A 282 10.24 12.19 -12.59
CA ASP A 282 11.66 12.54 -12.78
C ASP A 282 12.56 11.31 -13.02
N GLY A 283 12.00 10.09 -12.94
CA GLY A 283 12.76 8.84 -13.06
C GLY A 283 13.63 8.49 -11.84
N ARG A 284 13.50 9.24 -10.73
CA ARG A 284 14.24 9.02 -9.47
C ARG A 284 13.63 7.89 -8.65
N LEU A 285 12.36 7.55 -8.86
CA LEU A 285 11.65 6.47 -8.21
C LEU A 285 10.96 5.60 -9.25
N ARG A 286 11.17 4.29 -9.22
CA ARG A 286 10.55 3.31 -10.10
C ARG A 286 9.60 2.41 -9.30
N THR A 287 8.42 2.15 -9.86
CA THR A 287 7.45 1.22 -9.25
C THR A 287 7.85 -0.23 -9.49
N ASN A 288 7.52 -1.09 -8.55
CA ASN A 288 7.75 -2.53 -8.62
C ASN A 288 6.41 -3.24 -8.81
N ILE A 289 5.82 -3.08 -10.00
CA ILE A 289 4.57 -3.76 -10.38
C ILE A 289 4.91 -5.17 -10.86
N GLY A 290 4.30 -6.18 -10.25
CA GLY A 290 4.54 -7.59 -10.57
C GLY A 290 3.53 -8.17 -11.55
N ASN A 291 2.26 -7.86 -11.38
CA ASN A 291 1.17 -8.34 -12.23
C ASN A 291 0.09 -7.27 -12.39
N ILE A 292 -0.50 -7.20 -13.58
CA ILE A 292 -1.67 -6.36 -13.87
C ILE A 292 -2.74 -7.28 -14.48
N SER A 293 -3.92 -7.32 -13.85
CA SER A 293 -5.05 -8.15 -14.29
C SER A 293 -6.33 -7.32 -14.33
N GLY A 294 -7.34 -7.76 -15.08
CA GLY A 294 -8.66 -7.14 -15.08
C GLY A 294 -9.45 -7.42 -13.81
N LEU A 295 -10.53 -6.67 -13.59
CA LEU A 295 -11.41 -6.89 -12.44
C LEU A 295 -12.09 -8.27 -12.49
N ASP A 296 -12.52 -8.71 -13.66
CA ASP A 296 -13.14 -10.02 -13.88
C ASP A 296 -12.15 -11.18 -13.60
N ASP A 297 -10.85 -10.95 -13.78
CA ASP A 297 -9.78 -11.92 -13.52
C ASP A 297 -9.10 -11.73 -12.14
N ALA A 298 -9.61 -10.81 -11.32
CA ALA A 298 -8.98 -10.42 -10.06
C ALA A 298 -8.79 -11.61 -9.12
N PHE A 299 -9.78 -12.53 -9.04
CA PHE A 299 -9.68 -13.72 -8.21
C PHE A 299 -8.43 -14.55 -8.52
N ALA A 300 -8.18 -14.88 -9.79
CA ALA A 300 -7.00 -15.64 -10.20
C ALA A 300 -5.70 -14.87 -9.96
N ALA A 301 -5.71 -13.56 -10.23
CA ALA A 301 -4.55 -12.69 -10.04
C ALA A 301 -4.17 -12.52 -8.55
N LEU A 302 -5.16 -12.51 -7.66
CA LEU A 302 -4.97 -12.35 -6.23
C LEU A 302 -4.72 -13.69 -5.50
N ASN A 303 -4.88 -14.82 -6.19
CA ASN A 303 -4.60 -16.18 -5.70
C ASN A 303 -3.58 -16.91 -6.59
N PRO A 304 -2.37 -16.37 -6.84
CA PRO A 304 -1.41 -17.01 -7.72
C PRO A 304 -0.91 -18.34 -7.12
N THR A 305 -0.68 -19.33 -7.98
CA THR A 305 -0.10 -20.62 -7.59
C THR A 305 1.39 -20.55 -7.24
N GLY A 306 2.04 -19.41 -7.51
CA GLY A 306 3.45 -19.16 -7.26
C GLY A 306 3.71 -17.91 -6.45
N ARG A 307 4.99 -17.63 -6.17
CA ARG A 307 5.42 -16.45 -5.44
C ARG A 307 5.08 -15.16 -6.21
N ARG A 308 4.47 -14.19 -5.53
CA ARG A 308 4.26 -12.85 -6.06
C ARG A 308 5.59 -12.11 -6.21
N LYS A 309 5.77 -11.45 -7.37
CA LYS A 309 6.92 -10.59 -7.64
C LYS A 309 6.40 -9.16 -7.77
N GLY A 310 6.65 -8.32 -6.74
CA GLY A 310 6.18 -6.94 -6.75
C GLY A 310 4.70 -6.78 -6.40
N LYS A 311 4.15 -5.62 -6.70
CA LYS A 311 2.76 -5.21 -6.40
C LYS A 311 1.77 -5.83 -7.38
N ALA A 312 0.67 -6.37 -6.89
CA ALA A 312 -0.46 -6.76 -7.72
C ALA A 312 -1.36 -5.53 -7.97
N ILE A 313 -1.68 -5.29 -9.24
CA ILE A 313 -2.57 -4.20 -9.66
C ILE A 313 -3.75 -4.81 -10.42
N ILE A 314 -4.95 -4.41 -10.02
CA ILE A 314 -6.19 -4.72 -10.73
C ILE A 314 -6.54 -3.50 -11.58
N ARG A 315 -6.52 -3.67 -12.90
CA ARG A 315 -7.00 -2.67 -13.85
C ARG A 315 -8.51 -2.83 -13.97
N ILE A 316 -9.24 -1.78 -13.62
CA ILE A 316 -10.70 -1.79 -13.60
C ILE A 316 -11.23 -1.17 -14.89
N ARG A 317 -10.50 -0.19 -15.40
CA ARG A 317 -10.81 0.46 -16.69
C ARG A 317 -9.54 0.68 -17.51
N PRO A 318 -9.68 0.77 -18.85
CA PRO A 318 -8.55 1.08 -19.75
C PRO A 318 -7.85 2.40 -19.40
#